data_ee4f09ae5bbefd5315695ba8a56da9cf
#
_entry.id   ee4f09ae5bbefd5315695ba8a56da9cf
#
_cell.length_a   1.000
_cell.length_b   1.000
_cell.length_c   1.000
_cell.angle_alpha   90.00
_cell.angle_beta   90.00
_cell.angle_gamma   90.00
#
_symmetry.space_group_name_H-M   'P 1'
#
loop_
_entity.id
_entity.type
_entity.pdbx_description
1 polymer ?
#
loop_
_entity_poly.entity_id
_entity_poly.type
_entity_poly.pdbx_seq_one_letter_code
_entity_poly.pdbx_strand_id
1 'polypeptide(L)'
;MKSVCFSFADLTGLITQEKMVKLTPNFRPFLKKHKKPDYTLEYLAIPELDDLQGELLYSGIEYDVLQKQNDEIIRIFKDPVKNNFIYAYSKMMPFEENVKIYFLKGNEQYFDNLNNSFFHSGWEQILLWKKRMILHAALIDTEYGGILFSGRSGVGKSTQADLWIEIENAELINGDRPILY
;
A
#
# COMPACT_ATOMS: atom_id res chain seq x y z
N MET A 1 -20.37 -9.74 4.11
CA MET A 1 -19.12 -9.09 3.66
C MET A 1 -19.33 -7.58 3.76
N LYS A 2 -18.43 -6.87 4.43
CA LYS A 2 -18.47 -5.40 4.54
C LYS A 2 -17.51 -4.80 3.54
N SER A 3 -17.84 -3.64 2.98
CA SER A 3 -17.00 -2.98 1.99
C SER A 3 -16.71 -1.54 2.36
N VAL A 4 -15.51 -1.09 2.03
CA VAL A 4 -15.05 0.30 2.17
C VAL A 4 -14.56 0.78 0.83
N CYS A 5 -15.16 1.85 0.33
CA CYS A 5 -14.74 2.52 -0.89
C CYS A 5 -13.96 3.78 -0.53
N PHE A 6 -12.83 4.00 -1.18
CA PHE A 6 -11.97 5.15 -0.95
C PHE A 6 -11.33 5.63 -2.25
N SER A 7 -10.82 6.85 -2.26
CA SER A 7 -10.13 7.39 -3.43
C SER A 7 -8.98 8.28 -2.99
N PHE A 8 -7.81 8.06 -3.58
CA PHE A 8 -6.68 8.98 -3.55
C PHE A 8 -5.76 8.75 -4.78
N ALA A 9 -4.96 9.73 -5.12
CA ALA A 9 -4.17 9.74 -6.36
C ALA A 9 -5.04 9.43 -7.60
N ASP A 10 -6.28 9.97 -7.64
CA ASP A 10 -7.29 9.76 -8.69
C ASP A 10 -7.68 8.31 -8.97
N LEU A 11 -7.34 7.39 -8.06
CA LEU A 11 -7.78 6.00 -8.09
C LEU A 11 -8.85 5.75 -7.04
N THR A 12 -9.83 4.94 -7.40
CA THR A 12 -10.86 4.45 -6.50
C THR A 12 -10.58 2.99 -6.16
N GLY A 13 -10.41 2.71 -4.88
CA GLY A 13 -10.21 1.38 -4.35
C GLY A 13 -11.45 0.87 -3.62
N LEU A 14 -11.71 -0.43 -3.69
CA LEU A 14 -12.73 -1.13 -2.91
C LEU A 14 -12.07 -2.21 -2.07
N ILE A 15 -12.21 -2.12 -0.75
CA ILE A 15 -11.83 -3.18 0.18
C ILE A 15 -13.07 -3.96 0.56
N THR A 16 -13.02 -5.29 0.42
CA THR A 16 -14.07 -6.20 0.88
C THR A 16 -13.53 -7.16 1.92
N GLN A 17 -14.25 -7.38 3.01
CA GLN A 17 -13.83 -8.23 4.13
C GLN A 17 -15.00 -8.68 5.01
N GLU A 18 -14.79 -9.72 5.82
CA GLU A 18 -15.83 -10.23 6.74
C GLU A 18 -16.06 -9.29 7.91
N LYS A 19 -15.00 -8.74 8.50
CA LYS A 19 -15.04 -7.75 9.59
C LYS A 19 -14.62 -6.38 9.05
N MET A 20 -15.19 -5.32 9.61
CA MET A 20 -14.84 -3.98 9.19
C MET A 20 -13.51 -3.55 9.79
N VAL A 21 -12.59 -3.06 8.94
CA VAL A 21 -11.33 -2.44 9.35
C VAL A 21 -11.60 -1.22 10.22
N LYS A 22 -10.83 -1.04 11.27
CA LYS A 22 -10.83 0.21 12.02
C LYS A 22 -10.22 1.30 11.14
N LEU A 23 -11.07 2.25 10.74
CA LEU A 23 -10.60 3.41 9.98
C LEU A 23 -9.90 4.38 10.93
N THR A 24 -8.63 4.67 10.65
CA THR A 24 -7.94 5.76 11.35
C THR A 24 -8.54 7.12 10.98
N PRO A 25 -8.54 8.12 11.89
CA PRO A 25 -9.05 9.46 11.58
C PRO A 25 -8.48 10.04 10.29
N ASN A 26 -7.20 9.84 10.02
CA ASN A 26 -6.47 10.33 8.85
C ASN A 26 -6.96 9.72 7.52
N PHE A 27 -7.66 8.58 7.56
CA PHE A 27 -8.18 7.94 6.35
C PHE A 27 -9.59 8.42 5.97
N ARG A 28 -10.33 9.01 6.91
CA ARG A 28 -11.71 9.48 6.68
C ARG A 28 -11.88 10.41 5.48
N PRO A 29 -10.97 11.37 5.20
CA PRO A 29 -11.08 12.25 4.04
C PRO A 29 -11.09 11.53 2.70
N PHE A 30 -10.48 10.34 2.63
CA PHE A 30 -10.37 9.54 1.41
C PHE A 30 -11.59 8.66 1.15
N LEU A 31 -12.50 8.51 2.12
CA LEU A 31 -13.71 7.70 1.96
C LEU A 31 -14.62 8.31 0.89
N LYS A 32 -15.15 7.45 0.03
CA LYS A 32 -16.09 7.82 -1.02
C LYS A 32 -17.35 6.98 -0.94
N LYS A 33 -18.48 7.55 -1.38
CA LYS A 33 -19.68 6.77 -1.71
C LYS A 33 -19.39 5.92 -2.94
N HIS A 34 -20.02 4.76 -3.03
CA HIS A 34 -19.83 3.78 -4.10
C HIS A 34 -19.62 4.41 -5.48
N LYS A 35 -18.40 4.19 -6.02
CA LYS A 35 -18.07 4.39 -7.43
C LYS A 35 -17.57 3.06 -7.98
N LYS A 36 -17.55 2.92 -9.31
CA LYS A 36 -16.86 1.79 -9.94
C LYS A 36 -15.39 1.83 -9.50
N PRO A 37 -14.86 0.79 -8.84
CA PRO A 37 -13.48 0.80 -8.40
C PRO A 37 -12.54 0.61 -9.57
N ASP A 38 -11.36 1.23 -9.48
CA ASP A 38 -10.22 1.01 -10.38
C ASP A 38 -9.44 -0.24 -9.97
N TYR A 39 -9.62 -0.71 -8.73
CA TYR A 39 -9.05 -1.95 -8.21
C TYR A 39 -9.81 -2.39 -6.95
N THR A 40 -9.71 -3.70 -6.66
CA THR A 40 -10.34 -4.30 -5.48
C THR A 40 -9.32 -5.05 -4.63
N LEU A 41 -9.50 -4.99 -3.31
CA LEU A 41 -8.74 -5.75 -2.32
C LEU A 41 -9.73 -6.65 -1.57
N GLU A 42 -9.61 -7.96 -1.76
CA GLU A 42 -10.51 -8.93 -1.16
C GLU A 42 -9.79 -9.71 -0.05
N TYR A 43 -10.27 -9.58 1.18
CA TYR A 43 -9.71 -10.26 2.36
C TYR A 43 -10.50 -11.52 2.67
N LEU A 44 -9.83 -12.67 2.63
CA LEU A 44 -10.41 -13.99 2.77
C LEU A 44 -9.78 -14.72 3.96
N ALA A 45 -10.59 -15.08 4.95
CA ALA A 45 -10.15 -15.89 6.09
C ALA A 45 -10.14 -17.38 5.71
N ILE A 46 -8.98 -18.03 5.87
CA ILE A 46 -8.77 -19.43 5.53
C ILE A 46 -8.39 -20.25 6.79
N PRO A 47 -8.73 -21.54 6.83
CA PRO A 47 -8.37 -22.40 7.98
C PRO A 47 -6.88 -22.79 7.98
N GLU A 48 -6.27 -22.90 6.81
CA GLU A 48 -4.88 -23.31 6.63
C GLU A 48 -4.29 -22.62 5.40
N LEU A 49 -2.97 -22.52 5.32
CA LEU A 49 -2.27 -21.93 4.17
C LEU A 49 -2.26 -22.90 3.01
N ASP A 50 -2.38 -22.37 1.79
CA ASP A 50 -2.11 -23.13 0.56
C ASP A 50 -0.63 -23.55 0.49
N ASP A 51 -0.34 -24.53 -0.35
CA ASP A 51 1.02 -24.81 -0.78
C ASP A 51 1.49 -23.69 -1.72
N LEU A 52 2.36 -22.81 -1.20
CA LEU A 52 2.82 -21.61 -1.89
C LEU A 52 4.14 -21.91 -2.60
N GLN A 53 4.07 -22.28 -3.88
CA GLN A 53 5.24 -22.56 -4.71
C GLN A 53 5.44 -21.49 -5.78
N GLY A 54 6.71 -21.24 -6.13
CA GLY A 54 7.10 -20.29 -7.17
C GLY A 54 8.59 -19.98 -7.11
N GLU A 55 9.09 -19.24 -8.09
CA GLU A 55 10.43 -18.70 -8.08
C GLU A 55 10.53 -17.57 -7.05
N LEU A 56 11.55 -17.62 -6.19
CA LEU A 56 11.76 -16.59 -5.16
C LEU A 56 12.37 -15.35 -5.81
N LEU A 57 11.60 -14.26 -5.89
CA LEU A 57 12.07 -12.97 -6.40
C LEU A 57 12.67 -12.07 -5.32
N TYR A 58 12.13 -12.16 -4.10
CA TYR A 58 12.56 -11.32 -2.98
C TYR A 58 12.34 -12.03 -1.67
N SER A 59 13.28 -11.88 -0.73
CA SER A 59 13.11 -12.34 0.66
C SER A 59 13.50 -11.22 1.61
N GLY A 60 12.54 -10.79 2.43
CA GLY A 60 12.69 -9.74 3.43
C GLY A 60 12.33 -10.22 4.83
N ILE A 61 12.42 -9.31 5.78
CA ILE A 61 12.11 -9.60 7.19
C ILE A 61 10.61 -9.87 7.37
N GLU A 62 9.76 -9.05 6.74
CA GLU A 62 8.30 -9.08 6.95
C GLU A 62 7.56 -9.85 5.87
N TYR A 63 8.15 -10.01 4.68
CA TYR A 63 7.51 -10.76 3.59
C TYR A 63 8.51 -11.30 2.57
N ASP A 64 8.10 -12.37 1.89
CA ASP A 64 8.75 -12.89 0.69
C ASP A 64 7.86 -12.64 -0.54
N VAL A 65 8.48 -12.61 -1.73
CA VAL A 65 7.76 -12.51 -3.01
C VAL A 65 8.15 -13.69 -3.90
N LEU A 66 7.15 -14.43 -4.34
CA LEU A 66 7.30 -15.51 -5.31
C LEU A 66 6.61 -15.13 -6.63
N GLN A 67 7.14 -15.64 -7.73
CA GLN A 67 6.48 -15.61 -9.05
C GLN A 67 6.20 -17.02 -9.51
N LYS A 68 4.98 -17.28 -9.97
CA LYS A 68 4.62 -18.53 -10.64
C LYS A 68 4.91 -18.48 -12.13
N GLN A 69 4.90 -19.64 -12.77
CA GLN A 69 5.10 -19.78 -14.24
C GLN A 69 4.07 -19.01 -15.08
N ASN A 70 2.89 -18.74 -14.52
CA ASN A 70 1.82 -17.95 -15.16
C ASN A 70 1.88 -16.47 -14.83
N ASP A 71 3.03 -15.97 -14.35
CA ASP A 71 3.28 -14.60 -13.91
C ASP A 71 2.50 -14.15 -12.66
N GLU A 72 1.74 -15.05 -12.01
CA GLU A 72 1.08 -14.73 -10.74
C GLU A 72 2.12 -14.39 -9.67
N ILE A 73 1.99 -13.23 -9.04
CA ILE A 73 2.81 -12.79 -7.93
C ILE A 73 2.15 -13.20 -6.62
N ILE A 74 2.92 -13.87 -5.77
CA ILE A 74 2.51 -14.24 -4.41
C ILE A 74 3.40 -13.48 -3.44
N ARG A 75 2.79 -12.75 -2.50
CA ARG A 75 3.49 -12.17 -1.35
C ARG A 75 3.12 -12.97 -0.11
N ILE A 76 4.11 -13.47 0.61
CA ILE A 76 3.95 -14.29 1.82
C ILE A 76 4.34 -13.43 3.01
N PHE A 77 3.41 -13.15 3.92
CA PHE A 77 3.62 -12.26 5.06
C PHE A 77 3.99 -13.04 6.32
N LYS A 78 5.04 -12.57 6.99
CA LYS A 78 5.67 -13.22 8.14
C LYS A 78 5.66 -12.29 9.36
N ASP A 79 5.49 -12.86 10.53
CA ASP A 79 5.72 -12.16 11.80
C ASP A 79 7.15 -12.47 12.30
N PRO A 80 8.09 -11.54 12.18
CA PRO A 80 9.49 -11.78 12.58
C PRO A 80 9.65 -11.99 14.09
N VAL A 81 8.73 -11.43 14.90
CA VAL A 81 8.73 -11.60 16.36
C VAL A 81 8.30 -12.99 16.76
N LYS A 82 7.43 -13.62 15.95
CA LYS A 82 6.92 -14.98 16.18
C LYS A 82 7.65 -16.03 15.33
N ASN A 83 8.96 -15.97 15.29
CA ASN A 83 9.79 -16.95 14.57
C ASN A 83 9.40 -17.10 13.08
N ASN A 84 9.18 -15.98 12.40
CA ASN A 84 8.76 -15.92 10.99
C ASN A 84 7.45 -16.70 10.72
N PHE A 85 6.55 -16.73 11.69
CA PHE A 85 5.24 -17.33 11.52
C PHE A 85 4.51 -16.70 10.32
N ILE A 86 4.14 -17.51 9.34
CA ILE A 86 3.38 -17.06 8.17
C ILE A 86 1.90 -16.95 8.58
N TYR A 87 1.37 -15.73 8.55
CA TYR A 87 -0.01 -15.46 8.95
C TYR A 87 -0.94 -15.16 7.78
N ALA A 88 -0.38 -14.80 6.61
CA ALA A 88 -1.14 -14.42 5.42
C ALA A 88 -0.31 -14.52 4.15
N TYR A 89 -0.99 -14.50 3.01
CA TYR A 89 -0.38 -14.27 1.71
C TYR A 89 -1.35 -13.52 0.79
N SER A 90 -0.83 -12.81 -0.21
CA SER A 90 -1.65 -12.22 -1.27
C SER A 90 -1.30 -12.84 -2.62
N LYS A 91 -2.29 -12.91 -3.50
CA LYS A 91 -2.16 -13.32 -4.90
C LYS A 91 -2.62 -12.18 -5.80
N MET A 92 -1.83 -11.87 -6.82
CA MET A 92 -2.17 -10.88 -7.83
C MET A 92 -1.60 -11.28 -9.19
N MET A 93 -2.36 -11.06 -10.24
CA MET A 93 -1.85 -11.10 -11.60
C MET A 93 -1.37 -9.71 -12.01
N PRO A 94 -0.26 -9.59 -12.77
CA PRO A 94 0.16 -8.30 -13.31
C PRO A 94 -0.97 -7.64 -14.10
N PHE A 95 -1.15 -6.33 -13.85
CA PHE A 95 -2.16 -5.49 -14.49
C PHE A 95 -3.64 -5.84 -14.20
N GLU A 96 -3.92 -6.85 -13.40
CA GLU A 96 -5.27 -7.11 -12.93
C GLU A 96 -5.69 -6.14 -11.82
N GLU A 97 -7.00 -5.86 -11.78
CA GLU A 97 -7.58 -4.89 -10.83
C GLU A 97 -8.02 -5.55 -9.51
N ASN A 98 -7.76 -6.85 -9.33
CA ASN A 98 -8.19 -7.59 -8.16
C ASN A 98 -6.99 -8.24 -7.45
N VAL A 99 -6.81 -7.89 -6.18
CA VAL A 99 -5.83 -8.53 -5.28
C VAL A 99 -6.58 -9.31 -4.22
N LYS A 100 -6.31 -10.60 -4.13
CA LYS A 100 -6.85 -11.46 -3.07
C LYS A 100 -5.82 -11.62 -1.97
N ILE A 101 -6.24 -11.35 -0.74
CA ILE A 101 -5.41 -11.46 0.45
C ILE A 101 -6.02 -12.56 1.33
N TYR A 102 -5.30 -13.64 1.51
CA TYR A 102 -5.70 -14.79 2.30
C TYR A 102 -4.99 -14.73 3.65
N PHE A 103 -5.71 -14.89 4.74
CA PHE A 103 -5.13 -14.88 6.08
C PHE A 103 -5.68 -16.02 6.94
N LEU A 104 -4.84 -16.55 7.80
CA LEU A 104 -5.22 -17.61 8.75
C LEU A 104 -6.25 -17.07 9.75
N LYS A 105 -7.34 -17.79 9.94
CA LYS A 105 -8.35 -17.51 10.99
C LYS A 105 -7.70 -17.34 12.35
N GLY A 106 -8.15 -16.36 13.12
CA GLY A 106 -7.57 -16.00 14.42
C GLY A 106 -6.38 -15.03 14.34
N ASN A 107 -6.02 -14.57 13.12
CA ASN A 107 -4.95 -13.61 12.90
C ASN A 107 -5.47 -12.24 12.37
N GLU A 108 -6.75 -11.93 12.62
CA GLU A 108 -7.41 -10.70 12.19
C GLU A 108 -6.73 -9.43 12.72
N GLN A 109 -5.99 -9.52 13.83
CA GLN A 109 -5.24 -8.41 14.44
C GLN A 109 -4.17 -7.82 13.51
N TYR A 110 -3.64 -8.59 12.57
CA TYR A 110 -2.68 -8.08 11.58
C TYR A 110 -3.31 -7.13 10.56
N PHE A 111 -4.65 -7.07 10.51
CA PHE A 111 -5.43 -6.25 9.57
C PHE A 111 -6.29 -5.21 10.27
N ASP A 112 -6.00 -4.90 11.54
CA ASP A 112 -6.84 -4.03 12.38
C ASP A 112 -6.85 -2.56 11.94
N ASN A 113 -6.00 -2.17 11.00
CA ASN A 113 -5.99 -0.82 10.47
C ASN A 113 -5.72 -0.80 8.94
N LEU A 114 -6.06 0.31 8.32
CA LEU A 114 -6.00 0.44 6.87
C LEU A 114 -4.56 0.51 6.32
N ASN A 115 -3.60 1.02 7.11
CA ASN A 115 -2.20 1.04 6.70
C ASN A 115 -1.67 -0.39 6.49
N ASN A 116 -2.05 -1.32 7.37
CA ASN A 116 -1.73 -2.73 7.21
C ASN A 116 -2.38 -3.31 5.95
N SER A 117 -3.60 -2.87 5.62
CA SER A 117 -4.28 -3.30 4.38
C SER A 117 -3.50 -2.89 3.13
N PHE A 118 -2.92 -1.69 3.10
CA PHE A 118 -2.06 -1.27 1.98
C PHE A 118 -0.77 -2.07 1.92
N PHE A 119 -0.14 -2.34 3.03
CA PHE A 119 1.04 -3.18 3.09
C PHE A 119 0.78 -4.58 2.50
N HIS A 120 -0.33 -5.22 2.87
CA HIS A 120 -0.67 -6.56 2.38
C HIS A 120 -1.12 -6.59 0.91
N SER A 121 -1.60 -5.48 0.38
CA SER A 121 -2.09 -5.42 -1.00
C SER A 121 -1.01 -5.29 -2.07
N GLY A 122 0.21 -4.90 -1.70
CA GLY A 122 1.21 -4.52 -2.68
C GLY A 122 0.87 -3.21 -3.39
N TRP A 123 0.39 -2.24 -2.63
CA TRP A 123 -0.10 -0.96 -3.10
C TRP A 123 0.83 -0.24 -4.07
N GLU A 124 2.13 -0.22 -3.81
CA GLU A 124 3.12 0.40 -4.68
C GLU A 124 3.10 -0.20 -6.09
N GLN A 125 2.87 -1.52 -6.19
CA GLN A 125 2.80 -2.22 -7.46
C GLN A 125 1.51 -1.89 -8.23
N ILE A 126 0.38 -1.80 -7.52
CA ILE A 126 -0.89 -1.35 -8.10
C ILE A 126 -0.74 0.06 -8.67
N LEU A 127 -0.12 0.96 -7.92
CA LEU A 127 0.14 2.33 -8.36
C LEU A 127 0.98 2.37 -9.63
N LEU A 128 2.07 1.60 -9.71
CA LEU A 128 2.93 1.52 -10.89
C LEU A 128 2.15 1.04 -12.12
N TRP A 129 1.34 0.01 -12.00
CA TRP A 129 0.48 -0.47 -13.10
C TRP A 129 -0.54 0.58 -13.54
N LYS A 130 -0.98 1.42 -12.62
CA LYS A 130 -1.88 2.53 -12.90
C LYS A 130 -1.14 3.82 -13.28
N LYS A 131 0.17 3.73 -13.64
CA LYS A 131 1.04 4.85 -14.05
C LYS A 131 1.22 5.90 -12.95
N ARG A 132 1.33 5.46 -11.72
CA ARG A 132 1.60 6.29 -10.55
C ARG A 132 2.82 5.75 -9.83
N MET A 133 3.55 6.62 -9.14
CA MET A 133 4.77 6.24 -8.44
C MET A 133 4.83 6.92 -7.07
N ILE A 134 5.17 6.16 -6.05
CA ILE A 134 5.52 6.70 -4.73
C ILE A 134 7.03 6.94 -4.69
N LEU A 135 7.45 8.12 -4.26
CA LEU A 135 8.85 8.43 -4.01
C LEU A 135 9.08 8.76 -2.53
N HIS A 136 10.24 8.36 -2.01
CA HIS A 136 10.71 8.84 -0.70
C HIS A 136 11.30 10.24 -0.89
N ALA A 137 10.46 11.26 -0.81
CA ALA A 137 10.78 12.63 -1.14
C ALA A 137 9.91 13.62 -0.34
N ALA A 138 10.35 14.86 -0.23
CA ALA A 138 9.48 15.97 0.13
C ALA A 138 9.04 16.69 -1.14
N LEU A 139 7.74 16.93 -1.27
CA LEU A 139 7.13 17.67 -2.40
C LEU A 139 6.51 18.95 -1.87
N ILE A 140 6.89 20.05 -2.45
CA ILE A 140 6.32 21.38 -2.22
C ILE A 140 5.72 21.95 -3.50
N ASP A 141 4.74 22.83 -3.36
CA ASP A 141 4.23 23.67 -4.45
C ASP A 141 4.75 25.09 -4.30
N THR A 142 5.19 25.68 -5.40
CA THR A 142 5.80 27.02 -5.48
C THR A 142 5.19 27.80 -6.63
N GLU A 143 5.47 29.09 -6.71
CA GLU A 143 5.09 29.90 -7.88
C GLU A 143 5.69 29.39 -9.21
N TYR A 144 6.78 28.58 -9.14
CA TYR A 144 7.43 27.97 -10.30
C TYR A 144 6.92 26.56 -10.59
N GLY A 145 5.92 26.06 -9.80
CA GLY A 145 5.38 24.70 -9.85
C GLY A 145 5.92 23.79 -8.77
N GLY A 146 5.60 22.50 -8.86
CA GLY A 146 5.99 21.49 -7.87
C GLY A 146 7.50 21.22 -7.86
N ILE A 147 8.15 21.32 -6.69
CA ILE A 147 9.56 20.95 -6.49
C ILE A 147 9.64 19.72 -5.59
N LEU A 148 10.45 18.74 -5.99
CA LEU A 148 10.62 17.48 -5.30
C LEU A 148 12.06 17.33 -4.81
N PHE A 149 12.23 17.20 -3.47
CA PHE A 149 13.50 16.92 -2.84
C PHE A 149 13.62 15.44 -2.56
N SER A 150 14.48 14.73 -3.28
CA SER A 150 14.73 13.30 -3.11
C SER A 150 16.18 13.03 -2.73
N GLY A 151 16.42 11.94 -1.98
CA GLY A 151 17.75 11.53 -1.55
C GLY A 151 17.70 10.57 -0.36
N ARG A 152 18.86 10.14 0.10
CA ARG A 152 18.98 9.21 1.25
C ARG A 152 18.34 9.79 2.51
N SER A 153 17.96 8.92 3.44
CA SER A 153 17.50 9.36 4.77
C SER A 153 18.56 10.24 5.45
N GLY A 154 18.13 11.33 6.09
CA GLY A 154 19.03 12.27 6.78
C GLY A 154 19.77 13.29 5.89
N VAL A 155 19.57 13.29 4.56
CA VAL A 155 20.27 14.24 3.66
C VAL A 155 19.73 15.68 3.71
N GLY A 156 18.65 15.90 4.48
CA GLY A 156 18.09 17.26 4.63
C GLY A 156 16.90 17.57 3.71
N LYS A 157 16.20 16.56 3.16
CA LYS A 157 15.01 16.77 2.31
C LYS A 157 13.95 17.66 2.97
N SER A 158 13.56 17.32 4.19
CA SER A 158 12.59 18.11 4.96
C SER A 158 13.12 19.50 5.28
N THR A 159 14.39 19.63 5.64
CA THR A 159 15.04 20.92 5.90
C THR A 159 15.00 21.83 4.65
N GLN A 160 15.22 21.27 3.46
CA GLN A 160 15.10 22.04 2.23
C GLN A 160 13.65 22.49 1.98
N ALA A 161 12.68 21.59 2.18
CA ALA A 161 11.27 21.94 2.05
C ALA A 161 10.87 23.06 3.04
N ASP A 162 11.31 22.95 4.29
CA ASP A 162 11.03 23.95 5.33
C ASP A 162 11.62 25.32 4.98
N LEU A 163 12.85 25.39 4.43
CA LEU A 163 13.46 26.64 3.97
C LEU A 163 12.65 27.32 2.86
N TRP A 164 12.15 26.54 1.90
CA TRP A 164 11.31 27.07 0.82
C TRP A 164 9.97 27.57 1.34
N ILE A 165 9.38 26.90 2.34
CA ILE A 165 8.14 27.33 3.00
C ILE A 165 8.37 28.67 3.73
N GLU A 166 9.47 28.80 4.47
CA GLU A 166 9.78 29.96 5.29
C GLU A 166 10.19 31.19 4.45
N ILE A 167 10.96 31.00 3.37
CA ILE A 167 11.56 32.08 2.61
C ILE A 167 10.73 32.46 1.39
N GLU A 168 10.21 31.45 0.66
CA GLU A 168 9.53 31.63 -0.62
C GLU A 168 8.01 31.41 -0.53
N ASN A 169 7.45 31.23 0.69
CA ASN A 169 6.04 30.97 0.93
C ASN A 169 5.49 29.76 0.16
N ALA A 170 6.33 28.74 -0.08
CA ALA A 170 5.91 27.50 -0.70
C ALA A 170 4.90 26.73 0.16
N GLU A 171 4.07 25.90 -0.45
CA GLU A 171 3.12 25.03 0.25
C GLU A 171 3.65 23.61 0.34
N LEU A 172 3.62 22.98 1.53
CA LEU A 172 3.97 21.57 1.69
C LEU A 172 2.84 20.68 1.17
N ILE A 173 3.08 19.97 0.09
CA ILE A 173 2.12 18.99 -0.45
C ILE A 173 2.29 17.65 0.26
N ASN A 174 3.53 17.15 0.40
CA ASN A 174 3.81 15.91 1.13
C ASN A 174 5.27 15.86 1.58
N GLY A 175 5.53 15.57 2.86
CA GLY A 175 6.86 15.63 3.47
C GLY A 175 7.68 14.32 3.37
N ASP A 176 7.10 13.19 2.91
CA ASP A 176 7.78 11.89 3.00
C ASP A 176 7.55 11.00 1.77
N ARG A 177 6.31 10.78 1.36
CA ARG A 177 5.94 9.81 0.31
C ARG A 177 4.90 10.37 -0.67
N PRO A 178 5.22 11.40 -1.46
CA PRO A 178 4.31 11.89 -2.50
C PRO A 178 4.04 10.81 -3.55
N ILE A 179 2.80 10.83 -4.06
CA ILE A 179 2.39 10.02 -5.22
C ILE A 179 2.42 10.93 -6.43
N LEU A 180 3.20 10.54 -7.44
CA LEU A 180 3.33 11.23 -8.70
C LEU A 180 2.52 10.52 -9.79
N TYR A 181 1.89 11.29 -10.69
CA TYR A 181 1.10 10.78 -11.81
C TYR A 181 0.91 11.84 -12.89
#